data_8169b7337d7de650142c192fa291d48e
#
_entry.id   8169b7337d7de650142c192fa291d48e
#
_cell.length_a   1.000
_cell.length_b   1.000
_cell.length_c   1.000
_cell.angle_alpha   90.00
_cell.angle_beta   90.00
_cell.angle_gamma   90.00
#
_symmetry.space_group_name_H-M   'P 1'
#
loop_
_entity.id
_entity.type
_entity.pdbx_description
1 polymer ?
#
loop_
_entity_poly.entity_id
_entity_poly.type
_entity_poly.pdbx_seq_one_letter_code
_entity_poly.pdbx_strand_id
1 'polypeptide(L)'
;MRYLKITLGIFILLIMNSCVKDKIIIPVIDDGGININELPYASLSEYDFFIGEIKLQNPTAGVFNYQPASSLFTDYAKKKRFIWMPEGSKANFVSDHELLDFPVGTILVKTFYYDHVLPSDETRIMETRLMIHKSSGWEFAEYVWNEDQTDAFLDMDGSYQEISWIQDTETKSSNYRIPSETECLICHKKSGEPIPIGLKPQNLNFDLQSGQNQLLELIQIGYLTDNLPSEINAVVDYNNPNENLDMRLRSYLDINCAHCHSENAHCDYRPMRLAFSETNNPVNMGLCVEPDEIIDAALINILTPGNINRSMMHFRLSSTDENTRMPLLGRTLVHEEGVQLLEEWINSKTDCN
;
A
#
# COMPACT_ATOMS: atom_id res chain seq x y z
N MET A 1 73.04 59.01 -0.83
CA MET A 1 72.12 58.36 0.18
C MET A 1 70.78 58.06 -0.48
N ARG A 2 70.57 56.82 -0.87
CA ARG A 2 69.32 56.37 -1.52
C ARG A 2 68.57 55.47 -0.54
N TYR A 3 67.36 55.86 -0.11
CA TYR A 3 66.49 55.06 0.75
C TYR A 3 65.75 54.02 -0.09
N LEU A 4 65.97 52.77 0.22
CA LEU A 4 65.27 51.62 -0.37
C LEU A 4 63.96 51.42 0.42
N LYS A 5 62.82 51.62 -0.22
CA LYS A 5 61.49 51.30 0.37
C LYS A 5 61.16 49.80 0.14
N ILE A 6 61.11 49.03 1.18
CA ILE A 6 60.64 47.65 1.18
C ILE A 6 59.11 47.69 1.40
N THR A 7 58.36 47.34 0.34
CA THR A 7 56.91 47.10 0.40
C THR A 7 56.65 45.65 0.80
N LEU A 8 56.09 45.46 2.00
CA LEU A 8 55.67 44.14 2.53
C LEU A 8 54.32 43.81 1.94
N GLY A 9 54.24 42.84 0.99
CA GLY A 9 53.02 42.30 0.44
C GLY A 9 52.42 41.25 1.39
N ILE A 10 51.27 41.54 1.95
CA ILE A 10 50.49 40.57 2.72
C ILE A 10 49.74 39.66 1.77
N PHE A 11 50.13 38.40 1.73
CA PHE A 11 49.42 37.35 0.96
C PHE A 11 48.34 36.79 1.87
N ILE A 12 47.09 37.18 1.64
CA ILE A 12 45.91 36.57 2.33
C ILE A 12 45.60 35.25 1.64
N LEU A 13 45.92 34.13 2.32
CA LEU A 13 45.53 32.79 1.90
C LEU A 13 44.06 32.61 2.28
N LEU A 14 43.16 32.68 1.29
CA LEU A 14 41.76 32.27 1.43
C LEU A 14 41.71 30.72 1.50
N ILE A 15 41.57 30.17 2.69
CA ILE A 15 41.27 28.75 2.90
C ILE A 15 39.79 28.56 2.56
N MET A 16 39.50 28.03 1.36
CA MET A 16 38.17 27.56 0.99
C MET A 16 37.92 26.26 1.74
N ASN A 17 37.21 26.32 2.86
CA ASN A 17 36.64 25.14 3.47
C ASN A 17 35.54 24.58 2.55
N SER A 18 35.90 23.65 1.69
CA SER A 18 34.96 22.80 0.99
C SER A 18 34.40 21.82 2.01
N CYS A 19 33.16 22.03 2.47
CA CYS A 19 32.38 20.98 3.16
C CYS A 19 32.10 19.89 2.14
N VAL A 20 32.99 18.93 2.04
CA VAL A 20 32.65 17.61 1.49
C VAL A 20 31.68 16.98 2.49
N LYS A 21 30.42 16.87 2.11
CA LYS A 21 29.50 15.99 2.84
C LYS A 21 30.06 14.58 2.66
N ASP A 22 30.69 14.06 3.70
CA ASP A 22 31.05 12.66 3.75
C ASP A 22 29.74 11.87 3.54
N LYS A 23 29.65 11.18 2.41
CA LYS A 23 28.64 10.15 2.24
C LYS A 23 28.90 9.13 3.35
N ILE A 24 27.98 9.03 4.30
CA ILE A 24 27.98 7.95 5.27
C ILE A 24 27.83 6.68 4.44
N ILE A 25 28.94 5.98 4.23
CA ILE A 25 28.93 4.63 3.66
C ILE A 25 28.39 3.75 4.80
N ILE A 26 27.10 3.46 4.75
CA ILE A 26 26.50 2.45 5.63
C ILE A 26 27.14 1.13 5.21
N PRO A 27 27.82 0.40 6.11
CA PRO A 27 28.39 -0.89 5.75
C PRO A 27 27.24 -1.78 5.28
N VAL A 28 27.39 -2.37 4.10
CA VAL A 28 26.50 -3.43 3.60
C VAL A 28 26.64 -4.57 4.59
N ILE A 29 25.61 -4.84 5.37
CA ILE A 29 25.56 -6.05 6.20
C ILE A 29 25.28 -7.17 5.20
N ASP A 30 26.22 -8.11 5.08
CA ASP A 30 26.03 -9.35 4.33
C ASP A 30 25.06 -10.23 5.15
N ASP A 31 23.79 -10.14 4.82
CA ASP A 31 22.67 -10.73 5.54
C ASP A 31 22.13 -12.01 4.90
N GLY A 32 22.99 -12.74 4.26
CA GLY A 32 22.61 -14.03 3.66
C GLY A 32 22.34 -14.01 2.16
N GLY A 33 22.78 -12.98 1.44
CA GLY A 33 22.83 -13.01 -0.01
C GLY A 33 22.15 -11.85 -0.74
N ILE A 34 21.26 -11.04 -0.10
CA ILE A 34 20.62 -9.91 -0.76
C ILE A 34 21.53 -8.69 -0.72
N ASN A 35 22.02 -8.28 -1.89
CA ASN A 35 22.80 -7.05 -2.04
C ASN A 35 21.87 -5.86 -2.40
N ILE A 36 21.54 -5.05 -1.41
CA ILE A 36 20.63 -3.90 -1.57
C ILE A 36 21.06 -2.93 -2.68
N ASN A 37 22.37 -2.84 -2.96
CA ASN A 37 22.87 -1.96 -4.02
C ASN A 37 22.64 -2.49 -5.43
N GLU A 38 22.34 -3.79 -5.57
CA GLU A 38 22.07 -4.46 -6.85
C GLU A 38 20.58 -4.61 -7.13
N LEU A 39 19.73 -4.26 -6.15
CA LEU A 39 18.28 -4.35 -6.30
C LEU A 39 17.73 -3.24 -7.23
N PRO A 40 16.64 -3.53 -7.98
CA PRO A 40 15.93 -4.81 -8.05
C PRO A 40 16.68 -5.84 -8.92
N TYR A 41 16.58 -7.12 -8.56
CA TYR A 41 17.10 -8.22 -9.38
C TYR A 41 16.25 -8.44 -10.63
N ALA A 42 16.79 -9.18 -11.62
CA ALA A 42 16.07 -9.43 -12.88
C ALA A 42 14.90 -10.43 -12.73
N SER A 43 15.02 -11.37 -11.78
CA SER A 43 13.97 -12.34 -11.50
C SER A 43 13.64 -12.44 -10.01
N LEU A 44 12.42 -12.86 -9.70
CA LEU A 44 11.95 -13.00 -8.32
C LEU A 44 12.69 -14.12 -7.57
N SER A 45 13.09 -15.17 -8.28
CA SER A 45 13.82 -16.29 -7.69
C SER A 45 15.18 -15.90 -7.11
N GLU A 46 15.83 -14.84 -7.62
CA GLU A 46 17.13 -14.35 -7.15
C GLU A 46 17.12 -13.82 -5.71
N TYR A 47 15.92 -13.53 -5.16
CA TYR A 47 15.78 -13.08 -3.77
C TYR A 47 15.81 -14.22 -2.74
N ASP A 48 15.65 -15.47 -3.16
CA ASP A 48 15.55 -16.64 -2.27
C ASP A 48 14.48 -16.51 -1.16
N PHE A 49 13.41 -15.74 -1.40
CA PHE A 49 12.33 -15.55 -0.43
C PHE A 49 11.50 -16.81 -0.17
N PHE A 50 11.50 -17.75 -1.09
CA PHE A 50 10.62 -18.91 -1.06
C PHE A 50 11.37 -20.22 -1.26
N ILE A 51 10.98 -21.26 -0.49
CA ILE A 51 11.52 -22.61 -0.61
C ILE A 51 10.63 -23.51 -1.48
N GLY A 52 11.27 -24.41 -2.23
CA GLY A 52 10.58 -25.34 -3.14
C GLY A 52 10.14 -24.67 -4.44
N GLU A 53 8.97 -25.05 -4.94
CA GLU A 53 8.40 -24.39 -6.12
C GLU A 53 7.98 -22.97 -5.76
N ILE A 54 8.57 -21.98 -6.44
CA ILE A 54 8.37 -20.56 -6.12
C ILE A 54 6.89 -20.14 -6.17
N LYS A 55 6.07 -20.74 -7.05
CA LYS A 55 4.62 -20.47 -7.13
C LYS A 55 3.85 -20.83 -5.85
N LEU A 56 4.35 -21.73 -5.02
CA LEU A 56 3.72 -22.06 -3.73
C LEU A 56 3.95 -20.96 -2.70
N GLN A 57 5.01 -20.18 -2.88
CA GLN A 57 5.38 -19.06 -2.01
C GLN A 57 5.46 -19.47 -0.53
N ASN A 58 6.11 -20.60 -0.27
CA ASN A 58 6.45 -21.03 1.08
C ASN A 58 7.64 -20.21 1.56
N PRO A 59 7.50 -19.35 2.58
CA PRO A 59 8.56 -18.41 2.94
C PRO A 59 9.79 -19.14 3.53
N THR A 60 10.99 -18.64 3.21
CA THR A 60 12.23 -19.00 3.86
C THR A 60 12.31 -18.42 5.27
N ALA A 61 13.28 -18.90 6.06
CA ALA A 61 13.57 -18.27 7.35
C ALA A 61 13.90 -16.78 7.15
N GLY A 62 13.35 -15.92 7.99
CA GLY A 62 13.51 -14.46 7.86
C GLY A 62 12.53 -13.80 6.89
N VAL A 63 11.58 -14.52 6.29
CA VAL A 63 10.49 -13.96 5.51
C VAL A 63 9.17 -14.17 6.26
N PHE A 64 8.60 -13.07 6.76
CA PHE A 64 7.38 -13.11 7.58
C PHE A 64 6.14 -12.88 6.71
N ASN A 65 5.20 -13.83 6.75
CA ASN A 65 3.90 -13.68 6.11
C ASN A 65 2.98 -12.83 7.00
N TYR A 66 2.34 -11.80 6.44
CA TYR A 66 1.40 -10.95 7.16
C TYR A 66 0.12 -10.70 6.35
N GLN A 67 -0.92 -10.28 7.04
CA GLN A 67 -2.17 -9.84 6.41
C GLN A 67 -2.75 -8.64 7.16
N PRO A 68 -3.40 -7.69 6.47
CA PRO A 68 -4.15 -6.62 7.12
C PRO A 68 -5.51 -7.13 7.56
N ALA A 69 -6.06 -6.55 8.63
CA ALA A 69 -7.41 -6.85 9.12
C ALA A 69 -8.49 -6.58 8.05
N SER A 70 -8.29 -5.53 7.24
CA SER A 70 -9.12 -5.21 6.08
C SER A 70 -8.31 -5.28 4.80
N SER A 71 -8.81 -5.95 3.76
CA SER A 71 -8.10 -6.17 2.51
C SER A 71 -8.41 -5.11 1.45
N LEU A 72 -7.38 -4.65 0.72
CA LEU A 72 -7.55 -3.84 -0.48
C LEU A 72 -8.26 -4.65 -1.57
N PHE A 73 -9.29 -4.09 -2.19
CA PHE A 73 -9.92 -4.67 -3.38
C PHE A 73 -9.07 -4.43 -4.64
N THR A 74 -8.96 -5.44 -5.49
CA THR A 74 -8.30 -5.38 -6.80
C THR A 74 -8.88 -6.49 -7.65
N ASP A 75 -9.98 -6.24 -8.35
CA ASP A 75 -10.65 -7.18 -9.27
C ASP A 75 -10.79 -8.61 -8.71
N TYR A 76 -11.09 -8.76 -7.42
CA TYR A 76 -11.18 -10.03 -6.68
C TYR A 76 -9.88 -10.86 -6.62
N ALA A 77 -8.75 -10.36 -7.14
CA ALA A 77 -7.47 -11.04 -6.95
C ALA A 77 -7.18 -11.23 -5.46
N LYS A 78 -6.79 -12.44 -5.08
CA LYS A 78 -6.30 -12.77 -3.75
C LYS A 78 -4.87 -12.25 -3.57
N LYS A 79 -4.42 -12.11 -2.34
CA LYS A 79 -3.10 -11.54 -2.05
C LYS A 79 -2.37 -12.37 -0.99
N LYS A 80 -1.09 -12.64 -1.24
CA LYS A 80 -0.12 -13.01 -0.20
C LYS A 80 0.78 -11.80 0.05
N ARG A 81 1.24 -11.63 1.30
CA ARG A 81 2.11 -10.50 1.67
C ARG A 81 3.20 -10.97 2.61
N PHE A 82 4.42 -10.47 2.37
CA PHE A 82 5.56 -10.85 3.20
C PHE A 82 6.41 -9.62 3.51
N ILE A 83 7.11 -9.70 4.62
CA ILE A 83 8.15 -8.75 5.04
C ILE A 83 9.44 -9.50 5.15
N TRP A 84 10.48 -8.96 4.54
CA TRP A 84 11.86 -9.36 4.78
C TRP A 84 12.65 -8.15 5.26
N MET A 85 13.49 -8.33 6.27
CA MET A 85 14.38 -7.29 6.78
C MET A 85 15.78 -7.87 7.00
N PRO A 86 16.83 -7.02 6.88
CA PRO A 86 18.18 -7.42 7.23
C PRO A 86 18.28 -8.01 8.63
N GLU A 87 19.10 -9.03 8.83
CA GLU A 87 19.27 -9.71 10.11
C GLU A 87 19.59 -8.71 11.25
N GLY A 88 18.88 -8.84 12.36
CA GLY A 88 19.05 -8.00 13.54
C GLY A 88 18.43 -6.61 13.45
N SER A 89 17.89 -6.22 12.27
CA SER A 89 17.16 -4.96 12.13
C SER A 89 15.71 -5.10 12.61
N LYS A 90 15.11 -3.98 13.04
CA LYS A 90 13.73 -3.95 13.55
C LYS A 90 13.01 -2.71 13.07
N ALA A 91 11.71 -2.85 12.79
CA ALA A 91 10.83 -1.71 12.63
C ALA A 91 10.47 -1.10 13.99
N ASN A 92 10.01 0.16 13.98
CA ASN A 92 9.56 0.87 15.17
C ASN A 92 8.09 1.28 15.03
N PHE A 93 7.38 1.27 16.14
CA PHE A 93 6.07 1.90 16.25
C PHE A 93 6.20 3.42 16.21
N VAL A 94 5.38 4.07 15.39
CA VAL A 94 5.30 5.55 15.30
C VAL A 94 3.98 6.02 15.89
N SER A 95 2.87 5.56 15.33
CA SER A 95 1.51 5.79 15.82
C SER A 95 0.56 4.69 15.30
N ASP A 96 -0.67 4.67 15.79
CA ASP A 96 -1.66 3.67 15.35
C ASP A 96 -1.90 3.72 13.83
N HIS A 97 -1.92 4.91 13.26
CA HIS A 97 -2.40 5.21 11.90
C HIS A 97 -1.27 5.54 10.91
N GLU A 98 -0.03 5.59 11.35
CA GLU A 98 1.13 5.77 10.49
C GLU A 98 1.81 4.44 10.18
N LEU A 99 2.56 4.41 9.09
CA LEU A 99 3.38 3.26 8.72
C LEU A 99 4.37 2.96 9.85
N LEU A 100 4.62 1.67 10.12
CA LEU A 100 5.78 1.29 10.93
C LEU A 100 7.05 1.88 10.31
N ASP A 101 7.94 2.41 11.15
CA ASP A 101 9.23 2.93 10.71
C ASP A 101 10.18 1.74 10.43
N PHE A 102 10.24 1.36 9.17
CA PHE A 102 11.06 0.25 8.70
C PHE A 102 12.51 0.69 8.46
N PRO A 103 13.50 -0.13 8.81
CA PRO A 103 14.91 0.14 8.53
C PRO A 103 15.20 0.10 7.02
N VAL A 104 16.26 0.80 6.61
CA VAL A 104 16.83 0.66 5.26
C VAL A 104 17.22 -0.80 5.05
N GLY A 105 16.91 -1.33 3.87
CA GLY A 105 17.09 -2.73 3.51
C GLY A 105 15.79 -3.53 3.57
N THR A 106 14.74 -3.03 4.21
CA THR A 106 13.44 -3.72 4.24
C THR A 106 12.89 -3.93 2.83
N ILE A 107 12.37 -5.13 2.58
CA ILE A 107 11.64 -5.47 1.35
C ILE A 107 10.25 -5.96 1.73
N LEU A 108 9.24 -5.27 1.19
CA LEU A 108 7.84 -5.64 1.32
C LEU A 108 7.41 -6.34 0.04
N VAL A 109 6.85 -7.53 0.16
CA VAL A 109 6.44 -8.38 -0.97
C VAL A 109 4.93 -8.51 -0.98
N LYS A 110 4.31 -8.31 -2.15
CA LYS A 110 2.84 -8.46 -2.32
C LYS A 110 2.55 -9.17 -3.63
N THR A 111 2.02 -10.38 -3.53
CA THR A 111 1.63 -11.22 -4.67
C THR A 111 0.13 -11.16 -4.89
N PHE A 112 -0.27 -11.09 -6.16
CA PHE A 112 -1.66 -11.12 -6.59
C PHE A 112 -1.92 -12.39 -7.39
N TYR A 113 -2.99 -13.11 -7.06
CA TYR A 113 -3.30 -14.39 -7.67
C TYR A 113 -4.81 -14.65 -7.69
N TYR A 114 -5.22 -15.57 -8.54
CA TYR A 114 -6.57 -16.12 -8.59
C TYR A 114 -6.52 -17.62 -8.39
N ASP A 115 -7.51 -18.15 -7.70
CA ASP A 115 -7.78 -19.59 -7.67
C ASP A 115 -8.85 -19.96 -8.70
N HIS A 116 -8.93 -21.23 -9.06
CA HIS A 116 -9.92 -21.75 -9.97
C HIS A 116 -9.90 -21.06 -11.36
N VAL A 117 -8.70 -20.77 -11.87
CA VAL A 117 -8.50 -20.12 -13.17
C VAL A 117 -8.79 -21.09 -14.30
N LEU A 118 -9.62 -20.65 -15.25
CA LEU A 118 -10.00 -21.44 -16.41
C LEU A 118 -8.91 -21.40 -17.50
N PRO A 119 -8.73 -22.48 -18.32
CA PRO A 119 -9.53 -23.73 -18.29
C PRO A 119 -9.03 -24.80 -17.32
N SER A 120 -7.85 -24.64 -16.69
CA SER A 120 -7.18 -25.70 -15.90
C SER A 120 -7.75 -25.90 -14.51
N ASP A 121 -8.55 -24.96 -14.00
CA ASP A 121 -9.05 -24.92 -12.61
C ASP A 121 -7.92 -24.88 -11.55
N GLU A 122 -6.83 -24.22 -11.89
CA GLU A 122 -5.64 -24.09 -11.04
C GLU A 122 -5.50 -22.66 -10.48
N THR A 123 -4.64 -22.52 -9.46
CA THR A 123 -4.19 -21.20 -8.98
C THR A 123 -3.21 -20.61 -10.00
N ARG A 124 -3.41 -19.34 -10.37
CA ARG A 124 -2.50 -18.59 -11.24
C ARG A 124 -2.09 -17.28 -10.57
N ILE A 125 -0.80 -17.07 -10.46
CA ILE A 125 -0.22 -15.81 -9.98
C ILE A 125 -0.09 -14.86 -11.19
N MET A 126 -0.53 -13.63 -11.01
CA MET A 126 -0.46 -12.59 -12.03
C MET A 126 0.85 -11.81 -11.91
N GLU A 127 1.11 -11.29 -10.73
CA GLU A 127 2.23 -10.41 -10.43
C GLU A 127 2.70 -10.53 -8.98
N THR A 128 3.94 -10.14 -8.74
CA THR A 128 4.50 -9.93 -7.40
C THR A 128 5.19 -8.58 -7.36
N ARG A 129 4.71 -7.68 -6.50
CA ARG A 129 5.25 -6.34 -6.31
C ARG A 129 6.16 -6.31 -5.11
N LEU A 130 7.29 -5.67 -5.27
CA LEU A 130 8.18 -5.35 -4.15
C LEU A 130 8.19 -3.84 -3.90
N MET A 131 8.30 -3.47 -2.64
CA MET A 131 8.75 -2.15 -2.23
C MET A 131 10.04 -2.32 -1.44
N ILE A 132 11.10 -1.70 -1.90
CA ILE A 132 12.46 -1.85 -1.39
C ILE A 132 12.85 -0.54 -0.71
N HIS A 133 13.16 -0.58 0.59
CA HIS A 133 13.58 0.59 1.34
C HIS A 133 15.07 0.82 1.19
N LYS A 134 15.46 1.70 0.28
CA LYS A 134 16.84 2.14 0.07
C LYS A 134 17.16 3.39 0.89
N SER A 135 18.42 3.78 0.94
CA SER A 135 18.83 5.05 1.57
C SER A 135 18.25 6.29 0.87
N SER A 136 17.81 6.15 -0.38
CA SER A 136 17.09 7.14 -1.19
C SER A 136 15.60 7.25 -0.85
N GLY A 137 15.03 6.28 -0.12
CA GLY A 137 13.61 6.10 0.11
C GLY A 137 13.09 4.77 -0.44
N TRP A 138 11.76 4.64 -0.56
CA TRP A 138 11.13 3.44 -1.09
C TRP A 138 11.17 3.43 -2.63
N GLU A 139 11.53 2.29 -3.20
CA GLU A 139 11.54 2.03 -4.64
C GLU A 139 10.60 0.86 -4.97
N PHE A 140 10.01 0.88 -6.16
CA PHE A 140 9.13 -0.19 -6.64
C PHE A 140 9.90 -1.17 -7.51
N ALA A 141 9.48 -2.44 -7.47
CA ALA A 141 9.86 -3.45 -8.45
C ALA A 141 8.64 -4.35 -8.71
N GLU A 142 8.21 -4.40 -9.97
CA GLU A 142 7.08 -5.19 -10.43
C GLU A 142 7.60 -6.43 -11.15
N TYR A 143 7.14 -7.62 -10.74
CA TYR A 143 7.51 -8.91 -11.33
C TYR A 143 6.30 -9.57 -11.94
N VAL A 144 6.32 -9.75 -13.25
CA VAL A 144 5.28 -10.43 -14.01
C VAL A 144 5.60 -11.91 -14.12
N TRP A 145 4.66 -12.78 -13.74
CA TRP A 145 4.85 -14.22 -13.76
C TRP A 145 4.77 -14.79 -15.18
N ASN A 146 5.69 -15.71 -15.48
CA ASN A 146 5.67 -16.43 -16.74
C ASN A 146 4.48 -17.41 -16.83
N GLU A 147 4.16 -17.86 -18.06
CA GLU A 147 3.03 -18.74 -18.31
C GLU A 147 3.13 -20.06 -17.56
N ASP A 148 4.34 -20.61 -17.41
CA ASP A 148 4.60 -21.90 -16.73
C ASP A 148 4.58 -21.76 -15.20
N GLN A 149 4.41 -20.56 -14.67
CA GLN A 149 4.39 -20.27 -13.21
C GLN A 149 5.65 -20.77 -12.49
N THR A 150 6.81 -20.74 -13.17
CA THR A 150 8.11 -21.20 -12.65
C THR A 150 8.96 -20.08 -12.11
N ASP A 151 8.74 -18.83 -12.56
CA ASP A 151 9.39 -17.61 -12.06
C ASP A 151 8.64 -16.37 -12.50
N ALA A 152 9.04 -15.21 -11.96
CA ALA A 152 8.54 -13.90 -12.35
C ALA A 152 9.71 -12.96 -12.67
N PHE A 153 9.53 -12.11 -13.69
CA PHE A 153 10.57 -11.25 -14.24
C PHE A 153 10.22 -9.79 -14.07
N LEU A 154 11.24 -8.98 -13.80
CA LEU A 154 11.12 -7.55 -13.61
C LEU A 154 10.55 -6.90 -14.88
N ASP A 155 9.40 -6.24 -14.75
CA ASP A 155 8.73 -5.50 -15.82
C ASP A 155 8.04 -4.27 -15.21
N MET A 156 8.53 -3.08 -15.52
CA MET A 156 8.02 -1.80 -14.99
C MET A 156 7.15 -1.04 -16.01
N ASP A 157 6.93 -1.61 -17.20
CA ASP A 157 6.21 -0.92 -18.28
C ASP A 157 4.69 -1.00 -18.11
N GLY A 158 4.23 -2.01 -17.35
CA GLY A 158 2.82 -2.30 -17.14
C GLY A 158 2.17 -2.99 -18.33
N SER A 159 1.18 -3.82 -18.04
CA SER A 159 0.51 -4.65 -19.05
C SER A 159 -0.93 -4.97 -18.68
N TYR A 160 -1.64 -5.64 -19.57
CA TYR A 160 -2.96 -6.21 -19.32
C TYR A 160 -2.93 -7.72 -19.56
N GLN A 161 -3.61 -8.46 -18.70
CA GLN A 161 -3.77 -9.90 -18.85
C GLN A 161 -5.24 -10.27 -18.70
N GLU A 162 -5.81 -10.89 -19.73
CA GLU A 162 -7.16 -11.46 -19.62
C GLU A 162 -7.14 -12.68 -18.72
N ILE A 163 -8.07 -12.72 -17.77
CA ILE A 163 -8.21 -13.83 -16.84
C ILE A 163 -9.68 -14.15 -16.61
N SER A 164 -10.00 -15.44 -16.51
CA SER A 164 -11.32 -15.94 -16.15
C SER A 164 -11.18 -17.00 -15.06
N TRP A 165 -12.02 -16.91 -14.04
CA TRP A 165 -11.99 -17.80 -12.87
C TRP A 165 -13.39 -18.14 -12.39
N ILE A 166 -13.50 -19.17 -11.56
CA ILE A 166 -14.75 -19.52 -10.88
C ILE A 166 -14.74 -18.92 -9.47
N GLN A 167 -15.77 -18.13 -9.16
CA GLN A 167 -16.04 -17.58 -7.84
C GLN A 167 -17.50 -17.86 -7.47
N ASP A 168 -17.72 -18.49 -6.32
CA ASP A 168 -19.06 -18.80 -5.80
C ASP A 168 -20.01 -19.44 -6.86
N THR A 169 -19.48 -20.38 -7.64
CA THR A 169 -20.14 -21.09 -8.76
C THR A 169 -20.35 -20.29 -10.04
N GLU A 170 -19.97 -19.02 -10.08
CA GLU A 170 -20.05 -18.16 -11.27
C GLU A 170 -18.70 -18.02 -11.96
N THR A 171 -18.72 -17.94 -13.30
CA THR A 171 -17.51 -17.56 -14.06
C THR A 171 -17.43 -16.06 -14.09
N LYS A 172 -16.34 -15.52 -13.51
CA LYS A 172 -15.97 -14.10 -13.61
C LYS A 172 -14.80 -13.94 -14.55
N SER A 173 -14.67 -12.76 -15.15
CA SER A 173 -13.57 -12.40 -16.05
C SER A 173 -13.14 -10.97 -15.81
N SER A 174 -11.87 -10.70 -16.02
CA SER A 174 -11.27 -9.35 -15.93
C SER A 174 -10.18 -9.21 -16.98
N ASN A 175 -10.01 -8.02 -17.51
CA ASN A 175 -8.79 -7.62 -18.17
C ASN A 175 -7.87 -7.00 -17.12
N TYR A 176 -7.17 -7.86 -16.38
CA TYR A 176 -6.38 -7.49 -15.21
C TYR A 176 -5.25 -6.52 -15.58
N ARG A 177 -5.20 -5.37 -14.92
CA ARG A 177 -4.14 -4.36 -15.12
C ARG A 177 -2.97 -4.63 -14.20
N ILE A 178 -1.80 -4.97 -14.76
CA ILE A 178 -0.51 -4.89 -14.09
C ILE A 178 -0.01 -3.45 -14.28
N PRO A 179 0.20 -2.66 -13.21
CA PRO A 179 0.50 -1.24 -13.34
C PRO A 179 1.95 -0.99 -13.80
N SER A 180 2.16 0.13 -14.45
CA SER A 180 3.51 0.66 -14.68
C SER A 180 4.07 1.36 -13.44
N GLU A 181 5.38 1.66 -13.44
CA GLU A 181 6.03 2.40 -12.36
C GLU A 181 5.33 3.74 -12.05
N THR A 182 4.95 4.49 -13.09
CA THR A 182 4.27 5.78 -12.93
C THR A 182 2.89 5.64 -12.32
N GLU A 183 2.18 4.54 -12.59
CA GLU A 183 0.87 4.24 -12.00
C GLU A 183 0.98 3.86 -10.53
N CYS A 184 2.07 3.22 -10.11
CA CYS A 184 2.32 2.94 -8.69
C CYS A 184 2.32 4.23 -7.86
N LEU A 185 2.93 5.30 -8.37
CA LEU A 185 3.03 6.60 -7.69
C LEU A 185 1.70 7.33 -7.51
N ILE A 186 0.63 6.95 -8.23
CA ILE A 186 -0.71 7.54 -8.03
C ILE A 186 -1.26 7.16 -6.64
N CYS A 187 -1.05 5.91 -6.22
CA CYS A 187 -1.51 5.41 -4.93
C CYS A 187 -0.42 5.47 -3.84
N HIS A 188 0.83 5.22 -4.20
CA HIS A 188 1.95 5.05 -3.30
C HIS A 188 2.83 6.30 -3.18
N LYS A 189 2.22 7.50 -3.15
CA LYS A 189 2.96 8.75 -3.01
C LYS A 189 2.30 9.65 -1.97
N LYS A 190 3.09 10.11 -1.01
CA LYS A 190 2.68 11.10 -0.02
C LYS A 190 3.80 12.11 0.21
N SER A 191 3.47 13.39 0.28
CA SER A 191 4.46 14.47 0.43
C SER A 191 5.59 14.47 -0.62
N GLY A 192 5.31 13.93 -1.80
CA GLY A 192 6.30 13.83 -2.89
C GLY A 192 7.08 12.53 -2.93
N GLU A 193 7.07 11.73 -1.86
CA GLU A 193 7.89 10.53 -1.70
C GLU A 193 7.06 9.24 -1.83
N PRO A 194 7.61 8.16 -2.40
CA PRO A 194 6.99 6.84 -2.40
C PRO A 194 6.76 6.32 -0.97
N ILE A 195 5.61 5.70 -0.72
CA ILE A 195 5.25 5.16 0.60
C ILE A 195 4.48 3.84 0.47
N PRO A 196 4.76 2.84 1.32
CA PRO A 196 3.94 1.63 1.44
C PRO A 196 2.53 1.93 1.95
N ILE A 197 1.57 1.06 1.59
CA ILE A 197 0.18 1.14 2.02
C ILE A 197 -0.15 -0.09 2.90
N GLY A 198 -0.88 0.14 4.00
CA GLY A 198 -1.50 -0.92 4.78
C GLY A 198 -0.71 -1.47 5.96
N LEU A 199 0.61 -1.22 6.05
CA LEU A 199 1.47 -1.67 7.15
C LEU A 199 1.45 -0.69 8.34
N LYS A 200 0.25 -0.31 8.75
CA LYS A 200 -0.02 0.52 9.93
C LYS A 200 -0.36 -0.37 11.11
N PRO A 201 0.03 -0.04 12.35
CA PRO A 201 -0.33 -0.83 13.53
C PRO A 201 -1.83 -1.11 13.63
N GLN A 202 -2.69 -0.14 13.33
CA GLN A 202 -4.15 -0.31 13.32
C GLN A 202 -4.66 -1.42 12.38
N ASN A 203 -3.93 -1.72 11.29
CA ASN A 203 -4.29 -2.76 10.32
C ASN A 203 -3.69 -4.12 10.68
N LEU A 204 -2.69 -4.15 11.58
CA LEU A 204 -1.96 -5.35 11.98
C LEU A 204 -2.36 -5.84 13.38
N ASN A 205 -3.07 -5.01 14.16
CA ASN A 205 -3.47 -5.31 15.52
C ASN A 205 -4.74 -6.16 15.58
N PHE A 206 -4.62 -7.42 15.23
CA PHE A 206 -5.69 -8.43 15.36
C PHE A 206 -5.09 -9.82 15.53
N ASP A 207 -5.91 -10.75 16.03
CA ASP A 207 -5.50 -12.13 16.26
C ASP A 207 -5.58 -12.91 14.96
N LEU A 208 -4.48 -13.55 14.59
CA LEU A 208 -4.41 -14.50 13.49
C LEU A 208 -5.21 -15.77 13.80
N GLN A 209 -5.44 -16.61 12.80
CA GLN A 209 -6.10 -17.93 13.01
C GLN A 209 -5.35 -18.82 14.02
N SER A 210 -4.06 -18.56 14.24
CA SER A 210 -3.27 -19.19 15.31
C SER A 210 -3.72 -18.79 16.72
N GLY A 211 -4.52 -17.74 16.86
CA GLY A 211 -4.91 -17.13 18.13
C GLY A 211 -3.85 -16.20 18.71
N GLN A 212 -2.79 -15.89 17.97
CA GLN A 212 -1.75 -14.94 18.35
C GLN A 212 -1.95 -13.60 17.64
N ASN A 213 -1.78 -12.49 18.36
CA ASN A 213 -1.81 -11.15 17.79
C ASN A 213 -0.62 -10.93 16.87
N GLN A 214 -0.86 -10.43 15.65
CA GLN A 214 0.15 -10.31 14.61
C GLN A 214 1.26 -9.31 14.96
N LEU A 215 0.97 -8.21 15.67
CA LEU A 215 2.00 -7.27 16.14
C LEU A 215 2.90 -7.93 17.20
N LEU A 216 2.31 -8.73 18.10
CA LEU A 216 3.09 -9.47 19.11
C LEU A 216 3.95 -10.57 18.44
N GLU A 217 3.47 -11.18 17.38
CA GLU A 217 4.27 -12.14 16.61
C GLU A 217 5.48 -11.46 15.96
N LEU A 218 5.32 -10.25 15.37
CA LEU A 218 6.42 -9.45 14.84
C LEU A 218 7.46 -9.08 15.91
N ILE A 219 7.03 -8.79 17.14
CA ILE A 219 7.96 -8.56 18.28
C ILE A 219 8.70 -9.86 18.60
N GLN A 220 7.99 -10.97 18.70
CA GLN A 220 8.55 -12.26 19.09
C GLN A 220 9.62 -12.75 18.12
N ILE A 221 9.43 -12.57 16.81
CA ILE A 221 10.42 -12.94 15.78
C ILE A 221 11.54 -11.90 15.63
N GLY A 222 11.45 -10.77 16.36
CA GLY A 222 12.48 -9.72 16.37
C GLY A 222 12.34 -8.70 15.23
N TYR A 223 11.21 -8.63 14.54
CA TYR A 223 10.95 -7.71 13.44
C TYR A 223 10.33 -6.37 13.89
N LEU A 224 9.81 -6.29 15.09
CA LEU A 224 9.28 -5.07 15.68
C LEU A 224 9.91 -4.84 17.06
N THR A 225 10.20 -3.60 17.40
CA THR A 225 10.63 -3.22 18.76
C THR A 225 9.47 -3.38 19.73
N ASP A 226 9.78 -3.83 20.95
CA ASP A 226 8.78 -3.98 22.04
C ASP A 226 8.51 -2.62 22.71
N ASN A 227 7.91 -1.70 21.94
CA ASN A 227 7.56 -0.34 22.40
C ASN A 227 6.12 0.05 22.04
N LEU A 228 5.24 -0.95 21.86
CA LEU A 228 3.83 -0.69 21.56
C LEU A 228 3.13 -0.05 22.77
N PRO A 229 2.19 0.87 22.55
CA PRO A 229 1.32 1.37 23.62
C PRO A 229 0.39 0.25 24.11
N SER A 230 -0.19 0.44 25.29
CA SER A 230 -1.12 -0.52 25.89
C SER A 230 -2.41 -0.70 25.09
N GLU A 231 -2.78 0.30 24.30
CA GLU A 231 -3.97 0.29 23.44
C GLU A 231 -3.59 0.83 22.07
N ILE A 232 -4.06 0.18 21.02
CA ILE A 232 -3.94 0.59 19.63
C ILE A 232 -5.33 0.58 19.03
N ASN A 233 -5.79 1.70 18.49
CA ASN A 233 -7.03 1.75 17.74
C ASN A 233 -6.91 0.85 16.51
N ALA A 234 -7.76 -0.16 16.39
CA ALA A 234 -7.70 -1.11 15.31
C ALA A 234 -8.85 -0.93 14.32
N VAL A 235 -8.56 -1.13 13.05
CA VAL A 235 -9.59 -1.33 12.03
C VAL A 235 -10.17 -2.73 12.17
N VAL A 236 -11.38 -2.92 11.64
CA VAL A 236 -12.05 -4.22 11.64
C VAL A 236 -12.05 -4.83 10.24
N ASP A 237 -12.29 -6.14 10.13
CA ASP A 237 -12.59 -6.74 8.82
C ASP A 237 -13.95 -6.20 8.32
N TYR A 238 -13.93 -5.42 7.26
CA TYR A 238 -15.15 -4.83 6.70
C TYR A 238 -16.14 -5.88 6.18
N ASN A 239 -15.68 -7.10 5.90
CA ASN A 239 -16.54 -8.21 5.46
C ASN A 239 -17.24 -8.92 6.63
N ASN A 240 -16.78 -8.72 7.86
CA ASN A 240 -17.39 -9.36 9.03
C ASN A 240 -18.71 -8.67 9.42
N PRO A 241 -19.90 -9.29 9.18
CA PRO A 241 -21.19 -8.65 9.47
C PRO A 241 -21.48 -8.49 10.96
N ASN A 242 -20.69 -9.12 11.84
CA ASN A 242 -20.83 -8.98 13.29
C ASN A 242 -20.16 -7.70 13.82
N GLU A 243 -19.32 -7.07 13.01
CA GLU A 243 -18.68 -5.80 13.35
C GLU A 243 -19.65 -4.62 13.15
N ASN A 244 -19.43 -3.54 13.89
CA ASN A 244 -20.22 -2.33 13.77
C ASN A 244 -20.17 -1.77 12.35
N LEU A 245 -21.31 -1.43 11.76
CA LEU A 245 -21.44 -0.96 10.38
C LEU A 245 -20.57 0.28 10.09
N ASP A 246 -20.51 1.23 11.02
CA ASP A 246 -19.70 2.43 10.88
C ASP A 246 -18.19 2.07 10.87
N MET A 247 -17.76 1.20 11.78
CA MET A 247 -16.38 0.70 11.81
C MET A 247 -16.02 -0.05 10.52
N ARG A 248 -16.93 -0.87 9.99
CA ARG A 248 -16.74 -1.60 8.73
C ARG A 248 -16.53 -0.64 7.56
N LEU A 249 -17.42 0.36 7.38
CA LEU A 249 -17.25 1.32 6.29
C LEU A 249 -15.97 2.13 6.43
N ARG A 250 -15.64 2.62 7.61
CA ARG A 250 -14.42 3.38 7.87
C ARG A 250 -13.16 2.55 7.59
N SER A 251 -13.15 1.28 7.96
CA SER A 251 -12.07 0.35 7.65
C SER A 251 -11.94 0.09 6.14
N TYR A 252 -13.07 -0.03 5.43
CA TYR A 252 -13.09 -0.15 3.98
C TYR A 252 -12.52 1.09 3.28
N LEU A 253 -12.92 2.29 3.73
CA LEU A 253 -12.44 3.55 3.18
C LEU A 253 -10.93 3.77 3.46
N ASP A 254 -10.43 3.38 4.64
CA ASP A 254 -9.00 3.49 4.95
C ASP A 254 -8.15 2.69 3.97
N ILE A 255 -8.47 1.42 3.78
CA ILE A 255 -7.61 0.55 2.95
C ILE A 255 -7.78 0.77 1.45
N ASN A 256 -8.97 1.17 0.98
CA ASN A 256 -9.27 1.31 -0.45
C ASN A 256 -9.16 2.74 -0.98
N CYS A 257 -9.22 3.78 -0.13
CA CYS A 257 -9.38 5.16 -0.58
C CYS A 257 -8.40 6.14 0.08
N ALA A 258 -8.05 5.94 1.37
CA ALA A 258 -7.28 6.91 2.14
C ALA A 258 -5.88 7.20 1.57
N HIS A 259 -5.26 6.22 0.89
CA HIS A 259 -3.94 6.40 0.28
C HIS A 259 -3.93 7.50 -0.80
N CYS A 260 -5.08 7.79 -1.45
CA CYS A 260 -5.24 8.93 -2.34
C CYS A 260 -5.93 10.11 -1.64
N HIS A 261 -6.97 9.85 -0.82
CA HIS A 261 -7.81 10.87 -0.16
C HIS A 261 -7.34 11.15 1.27
N SER A 262 -6.11 11.60 1.41
CA SER A 262 -5.50 12.11 2.65
C SER A 262 -4.61 13.31 2.35
N GLU A 263 -4.22 14.03 3.38
CA GLU A 263 -3.35 15.19 3.26
C GLU A 263 -2.02 14.85 2.58
N ASN A 264 -1.59 15.68 1.64
CA ASN A 264 -0.37 15.52 0.81
C ASN A 264 -0.32 14.25 -0.07
N ALA A 265 -1.47 13.58 -0.29
CA ALA A 265 -1.62 12.46 -1.22
C ALA A 265 -2.15 12.95 -2.59
N HIS A 266 -2.35 12.02 -3.54
CA HIS A 266 -2.73 12.35 -4.92
C HIS A 266 -4.01 13.20 -5.05
N CYS A 267 -5.01 12.97 -4.20
CA CYS A 267 -6.30 13.66 -4.20
C CYS A 267 -6.49 14.59 -2.99
N ASP A 268 -5.42 15.15 -2.43
CA ASP A 268 -5.46 16.03 -1.25
C ASP A 268 -6.27 17.32 -1.48
N TYR A 269 -6.40 17.76 -2.74
CA TYR A 269 -7.22 18.89 -3.16
C TYR A 269 -8.73 18.63 -3.03
N ARG A 270 -9.17 17.39 -2.83
CA ARG A 270 -10.57 17.02 -2.59
C ARG A 270 -10.93 17.17 -1.10
N PRO A 271 -12.21 17.48 -0.78
CA PRO A 271 -12.59 17.74 0.61
C PRO A 271 -12.56 16.52 1.53
N MET A 272 -12.59 15.30 0.97
CA MET A 272 -12.60 14.07 1.77
C MET A 272 -11.27 13.77 2.40
N ARG A 273 -11.31 13.23 3.64
CA ARG A 273 -10.17 12.66 4.37
C ARG A 273 -10.58 11.28 4.88
N LEU A 274 -10.16 10.23 4.14
CA LEU A 274 -10.73 8.88 4.29
C LEU A 274 -9.88 7.94 5.15
N ALA A 275 -8.83 8.46 5.81
CA ALA A 275 -8.07 7.69 6.78
C ALA A 275 -8.95 7.33 8.00
N PHE A 276 -8.79 6.13 8.54
CA PHE A 276 -9.57 5.64 9.68
C PHE A 276 -9.49 6.59 10.89
N SER A 277 -8.34 7.18 11.14
CA SER A 277 -8.12 8.17 12.21
C SER A 277 -8.91 9.48 12.00
N GLU A 278 -9.32 9.81 10.78
CA GLU A 278 -10.02 11.05 10.44
C GLU A 278 -11.52 10.86 10.23
N THR A 279 -11.95 9.65 9.86
CA THR A 279 -13.35 9.33 9.53
C THR A 279 -14.28 9.20 10.75
N ASN A 280 -13.77 9.43 11.98
CA ASN A 280 -14.64 9.67 13.16
C ASN A 280 -15.56 10.88 12.96
N ASN A 281 -15.14 11.86 12.16
CA ASN A 281 -15.99 12.95 11.71
C ASN A 281 -16.60 12.56 10.36
N PRO A 282 -17.93 12.32 10.26
CA PRO A 282 -18.57 11.89 9.03
C PRO A 282 -18.49 12.94 7.90
N VAL A 283 -18.25 14.20 8.20
CA VAL A 283 -17.96 15.24 7.20
C VAL A 283 -16.69 14.92 6.41
N ASN A 284 -15.69 14.35 7.07
CA ASN A 284 -14.47 13.91 6.39
C ASN A 284 -14.71 12.75 5.40
N MET A 285 -15.75 11.93 5.63
CA MET A 285 -16.20 10.93 4.66
C MET A 285 -17.02 11.56 3.50
N GLY A 286 -17.40 12.82 3.62
CA GLY A 286 -18.21 13.52 2.62
C GLY A 286 -19.71 13.55 2.93
N LEU A 287 -20.14 13.22 4.16
CA LEU A 287 -21.55 13.28 4.54
C LEU A 287 -22.05 14.74 4.47
N CYS A 288 -23.06 14.98 3.63
CA CYS A 288 -23.63 16.30 3.33
C CYS A 288 -22.62 17.33 2.77
N VAL A 289 -21.52 16.86 2.20
CA VAL A 289 -20.53 17.70 1.55
C VAL A 289 -20.80 17.70 0.04
N GLU A 290 -20.89 18.89 -0.55
CA GLU A 290 -21.05 19.05 -2.00
C GLU A 290 -19.79 18.56 -2.74
N PRO A 291 -19.92 17.85 -3.87
CA PRO A 291 -18.78 17.47 -4.68
C PRO A 291 -18.17 18.67 -5.40
N ASP A 292 -16.85 18.75 -5.49
CA ASP A 292 -16.14 19.81 -6.25
C ASP A 292 -16.38 19.74 -7.75
N GLU A 293 -16.73 18.56 -8.25
CA GLU A 293 -16.97 18.28 -9.67
C GLU A 293 -18.36 17.71 -9.85
N ILE A 294 -19.17 18.38 -10.65
CA ILE A 294 -20.54 17.98 -10.95
C ILE A 294 -20.53 17.08 -12.19
N ILE A 295 -20.69 15.77 -11.98
CA ILE A 295 -20.86 14.79 -13.07
C ILE A 295 -22.33 14.74 -13.49
N ASP A 296 -23.24 14.74 -12.53
CA ASP A 296 -24.69 14.74 -12.71
C ASP A 296 -25.32 15.65 -11.64
N ALA A 297 -26.24 16.50 -12.05
CA ALA A 297 -26.96 17.42 -11.16
C ALA A 297 -27.80 16.70 -10.07
N ALA A 298 -28.10 15.42 -10.24
CA ALA A 298 -28.77 14.61 -9.24
C ALA A 298 -27.86 14.27 -8.06
N LEU A 299 -26.52 14.23 -8.25
CA LEU A 299 -25.53 13.86 -7.27
C LEU A 299 -25.13 15.07 -6.42
N ILE A 300 -25.96 15.43 -5.47
CA ILE A 300 -25.87 16.69 -4.72
C ILE A 300 -24.80 16.71 -3.63
N ASN A 301 -24.47 15.55 -3.06
CA ASN A 301 -23.44 15.43 -2.04
C ASN A 301 -22.52 14.24 -2.37
N ILE A 302 -21.35 14.23 -1.75
CA ILE A 302 -20.47 13.07 -1.77
C ILE A 302 -21.16 11.88 -1.12
N LEU A 303 -21.78 12.08 0.05
CA LEU A 303 -22.70 11.15 0.71
C LEU A 303 -23.97 11.88 1.14
N THR A 304 -25.13 11.40 0.69
CA THR A 304 -26.45 11.96 1.03
C THR A 304 -27.16 11.01 1.98
N PRO A 305 -27.52 11.42 3.21
CA PRO A 305 -28.24 10.57 4.17
C PRO A 305 -29.48 9.94 3.56
N GLY A 306 -29.64 8.62 3.72
CA GLY A 306 -30.80 7.86 3.27
C GLY A 306 -31.05 7.85 1.75
N ASN A 307 -30.07 8.30 0.93
CA ASN A 307 -30.30 8.41 -0.52
C ASN A 307 -29.05 8.09 -1.36
N ILE A 308 -28.92 6.84 -1.75
CA ILE A 308 -27.83 6.34 -2.58
C ILE A 308 -27.77 7.03 -3.96
N ASN A 309 -28.95 7.31 -4.58
CA ASN A 309 -29.04 7.90 -5.92
C ASN A 309 -28.60 9.38 -5.96
N ARG A 310 -28.43 10.02 -4.82
CA ARG A 310 -27.94 11.40 -4.70
C ARG A 310 -26.51 11.47 -4.14
N SER A 311 -25.86 10.32 -3.98
CA SER A 311 -24.53 10.17 -3.38
C SER A 311 -23.47 9.92 -4.47
N MET A 312 -22.57 10.90 -4.66
CA MET A 312 -21.47 10.83 -5.65
C MET A 312 -20.55 9.64 -5.40
N MET A 313 -20.23 9.33 -4.13
CA MET A 313 -19.35 8.20 -3.80
C MET A 313 -19.98 6.87 -4.24
N HIS A 314 -21.29 6.68 -4.03
CA HIS A 314 -21.99 5.47 -4.51
C HIS A 314 -21.92 5.36 -6.03
N PHE A 315 -22.21 6.45 -6.75
CA PHE A 315 -22.12 6.49 -8.22
C PHE A 315 -20.71 6.08 -8.71
N ARG A 316 -19.66 6.66 -8.12
CA ARG A 316 -18.27 6.37 -8.53
C ARG A 316 -17.82 4.96 -8.18
N LEU A 317 -18.23 4.41 -7.03
CA LEU A 317 -17.92 3.03 -6.66
C LEU A 317 -18.62 2.02 -7.57
N SER A 318 -19.85 2.29 -8.00
CA SER A 318 -20.65 1.44 -8.87
C SER A 318 -20.30 1.57 -10.35
N SER A 319 -19.49 2.59 -10.74
CA SER A 319 -19.09 2.79 -12.13
C SER A 319 -17.88 1.91 -12.50
N THR A 320 -17.87 1.40 -13.73
CA THR A 320 -16.70 0.78 -14.38
C THR A 320 -16.06 1.69 -15.43
N ASP A 321 -16.71 2.83 -15.76
CA ASP A 321 -16.18 3.82 -16.70
C ASP A 321 -14.92 4.48 -16.14
N GLU A 322 -13.83 4.46 -16.89
CA GLU A 322 -12.51 4.96 -16.49
C GLU A 322 -12.49 6.44 -16.11
N ASN A 323 -13.41 7.24 -16.66
CA ASN A 323 -13.51 8.67 -16.36
C ASN A 323 -14.25 8.95 -15.04
N THR A 324 -15.06 8.01 -14.56
CA THR A 324 -15.94 8.23 -13.42
C THR A 324 -15.72 7.28 -12.26
N ARG A 325 -15.16 6.10 -12.50
CA ARG A 325 -14.95 5.08 -11.45
C ARG A 325 -13.98 5.56 -10.38
N MET A 326 -14.16 5.07 -9.15
CA MET A 326 -13.21 5.16 -8.04
C MET A 326 -13.08 3.79 -7.37
N PRO A 327 -11.84 3.34 -7.01
CA PRO A 327 -10.54 3.93 -7.36
C PRO A 327 -10.30 4.05 -8.87
N LEU A 328 -9.48 5.01 -9.27
CA LEU A 328 -9.12 5.26 -10.69
C LEU A 328 -8.34 4.08 -11.30
N LEU A 329 -7.46 3.48 -10.48
CA LEU A 329 -6.58 2.36 -10.84
C LEU A 329 -6.82 1.17 -9.90
N GLY A 330 -6.32 0.01 -10.31
CA GLY A 330 -6.35 -1.21 -9.51
C GLY A 330 -7.68 -1.96 -9.54
N ARG A 331 -8.65 -1.52 -10.35
CA ARG A 331 -9.88 -2.28 -10.62
C ARG A 331 -10.46 -1.99 -12.01
N THR A 332 -11.07 -2.99 -12.60
CA THR A 332 -11.93 -2.91 -13.78
C THR A 332 -13.36 -3.36 -13.47
N LEU A 333 -13.52 -4.15 -12.41
CA LEU A 333 -14.81 -4.66 -11.92
C LEU A 333 -15.35 -3.79 -10.76
N VAL A 334 -16.65 -3.85 -10.56
CA VAL A 334 -17.29 -3.30 -9.35
C VAL A 334 -16.98 -4.22 -8.16
N HIS A 335 -16.65 -3.65 -7.01
CA HIS A 335 -16.60 -4.35 -5.73
C HIS A 335 -18.00 -4.39 -5.14
N GLU A 336 -18.75 -5.43 -5.45
CA GLU A 336 -20.18 -5.52 -5.10
C GLU A 336 -20.40 -5.45 -3.59
N GLU A 337 -19.57 -6.13 -2.81
CA GLU A 337 -19.62 -6.13 -1.34
C GLU A 337 -19.29 -4.75 -0.75
N GLY A 338 -18.36 -4.03 -1.37
CA GLY A 338 -18.02 -2.66 -0.98
C GLY A 338 -19.14 -1.65 -1.28
N VAL A 339 -19.81 -1.81 -2.44
CA VAL A 339 -20.97 -1.01 -2.80
C VAL A 339 -22.13 -1.29 -1.84
N GLN A 340 -22.43 -2.56 -1.57
CA GLN A 340 -23.46 -2.95 -0.62
C GLN A 340 -23.20 -2.39 0.78
N LEU A 341 -21.97 -2.49 1.27
CA LEU A 341 -21.58 -1.91 2.56
C LEU A 341 -21.84 -0.40 2.62
N LEU A 342 -21.49 0.31 1.55
CA LEU A 342 -21.76 1.75 1.44
C LEU A 342 -23.25 2.06 1.41
N GLU A 343 -24.05 1.28 0.67
CA GLU A 343 -25.51 1.41 0.61
C GLU A 343 -26.17 1.21 1.98
N GLU A 344 -25.78 0.15 2.70
CA GLU A 344 -26.26 -0.14 4.06
C GLU A 344 -25.96 1.05 4.99
N TRP A 345 -24.75 1.61 4.91
CA TRP A 345 -24.35 2.74 5.73
C TRP A 345 -25.12 4.02 5.37
N ILE A 346 -25.22 4.37 4.07
CA ILE A 346 -26.00 5.55 3.63
C ILE A 346 -27.45 5.45 4.11
N ASN A 347 -28.08 4.27 3.93
CA ASN A 347 -29.47 4.05 4.31
C ASN A 347 -29.68 4.06 5.83
N SER A 348 -28.64 3.84 6.63
CA SER A 348 -28.71 3.94 8.09
C SER A 348 -28.70 5.38 8.61
N LYS A 349 -28.32 6.36 7.78
CA LYS A 349 -28.25 7.78 8.14
C LYS A 349 -29.54 8.50 7.82
N THR A 350 -30.00 9.33 8.74
CA THR A 350 -31.25 10.12 8.61
C THR A 350 -30.98 11.61 8.44
N ASP A 351 -29.79 12.06 8.83
CA ASP A 351 -29.36 13.46 8.82
C ASP A 351 -27.84 13.59 8.63
N CYS A 352 -27.32 14.79 8.72
CA CYS A 352 -25.91 15.11 8.50
C CYS A 352 -25.01 14.95 9.75
N ASN A 353 -25.54 14.41 10.85
CA ASN A 353 -24.84 14.28 12.13
C ASN A 353 -24.37 12.85 12.38
#